data_2b9f47f0d2075b78ea1a13117cd79cb4
#
_entry.id   2b9f47f0d2075b78ea1a13117cd79cb4
#
_cell.length_a   1.000
_cell.length_b   1.000
_cell.length_c   1.000
_cell.angle_alpha   90.00
_cell.angle_beta   90.00
_cell.angle_gamma   90.00
#
_symmetry.space_group_name_H-M   'P 1'
#
loop_
_entity.id
_entity.type
_entity.pdbx_description
1 polymer ?
#
loop_
_entity_poly.entity_id
_entity_poly.type
_entity_poly.pdbx_seq_one_letter_code
_entity_poly.pdbx_strand_id
1 'polypeptide(L)'
;MSLPGSPGTLEDAKTRVAETVDRLADQLEQISHQIHANPELCFEEHKASAWLADFLAKQGAAVERGVGGLPTAFRATITGRGPGPTIAIMAEYDALPNIGHACGHNVIATAGTGAGAAIAAALTTLPFPGRIQVIGTPAEEGGAGKVRLMDAGVFQGVDAAMMIHGRCGTQVWRPSLGIIKVKCEFFGRASHASSWPWRGVNALNAMIQLFVSLDAMRQQLRPDARVHGIITKGGDQANIIPEHTASEFYLRAPTKDYCRELLRRFEAAAAGAATATGCTVKVTADAIIHDPLKANSAMAELFARNLERIAFPVDPDDGEAGYGSTDCGNVSQALPTIHPYIRISPDGVPGHSREFAEWAKSPLARTGMVAAAKALAMTALDLLAEPDQLRRAKEEFAKG
;
A
#
# COMPACT_ATOMS: atom_id res chain seq x y z
N MET A 1 2.54 -50.68 -19.76
CA MET A 1 1.45 -49.74 -19.39
C MET A 1 1.84 -49.09 -18.09
N SER A 2 2.41 -47.90 -18.14
CA SER A 2 2.72 -47.08 -16.95
C SER A 2 1.40 -46.54 -16.41
N LEU A 3 1.17 -46.69 -15.11
CA LEU A 3 0.05 -46.11 -14.36
C LEU A 3 0.05 -44.58 -14.53
N PRO A 4 -1.11 -43.95 -14.60
CA PRO A 4 -1.16 -42.50 -14.61
C PRO A 4 -0.50 -41.95 -13.34
N GLY A 5 0.45 -41.03 -13.51
CA GLY A 5 1.33 -40.50 -12.46
C GLY A 5 0.57 -40.07 -11.22
N SER A 6 1.17 -40.36 -10.06
CA SER A 6 0.74 -39.84 -8.76
C SER A 6 0.46 -38.32 -8.86
N PRO A 7 -0.58 -37.82 -8.19
CA PRO A 7 -0.79 -36.38 -8.14
C PRO A 7 0.49 -35.69 -7.66
N GLY A 8 0.99 -34.72 -8.40
CA GLY A 8 2.24 -34.01 -8.10
C GLY A 8 2.22 -33.43 -6.69
N THR A 9 3.37 -33.43 -6.03
CA THR A 9 3.52 -32.92 -4.66
C THR A 9 3.45 -31.37 -4.65
N LEU A 10 3.29 -30.78 -3.46
CA LEU A 10 3.41 -29.32 -3.28
C LEU A 10 4.76 -28.79 -3.79
N GLU A 11 5.83 -29.57 -3.55
CA GLU A 11 7.18 -29.26 -4.01
C GLU A 11 7.29 -29.22 -5.56
N ASP A 12 6.63 -30.19 -6.24
CA ASP A 12 6.54 -30.18 -7.70
C ASP A 12 5.76 -28.97 -8.21
N ALA A 13 4.69 -28.59 -7.50
CA ALA A 13 3.90 -27.40 -7.82
C ALA A 13 4.72 -26.12 -7.69
N LYS A 14 5.47 -25.97 -6.60
CA LYS A 14 6.36 -24.83 -6.37
C LYS A 14 7.43 -24.72 -7.45
N THR A 15 8.02 -25.83 -7.84
CA THR A 15 8.99 -25.87 -8.94
C THR A 15 8.35 -25.40 -10.25
N ARG A 16 7.17 -25.92 -10.59
CA ARG A 16 6.46 -25.55 -11.82
C ARG A 16 6.04 -24.08 -11.88
N VAL A 17 5.55 -23.50 -10.77
CA VAL A 17 5.22 -22.06 -10.77
C VAL A 17 6.48 -21.22 -10.93
N ALA A 18 7.59 -21.58 -10.30
CA ALA A 18 8.86 -20.87 -10.47
C ALA A 18 9.35 -20.91 -11.92
N GLU A 19 9.37 -22.11 -12.55
CA GLU A 19 9.71 -22.27 -13.97
C GLU A 19 8.74 -21.52 -14.90
N THR A 20 7.45 -21.46 -14.53
CA THR A 20 6.47 -20.74 -15.32
C THR A 20 6.71 -19.23 -15.27
N VAL A 21 7.03 -18.70 -14.08
CA VAL A 21 7.43 -17.27 -13.96
C VAL A 21 8.66 -16.99 -14.82
N ASP A 22 9.66 -17.88 -14.83
CA ASP A 22 10.85 -17.71 -15.69
C ASP A 22 10.49 -17.66 -17.18
N ARG A 23 9.60 -18.54 -17.64
CA ARG A 23 9.13 -18.52 -19.03
C ARG A 23 8.33 -17.26 -19.39
N LEU A 24 7.66 -16.65 -18.42
CA LEU A 24 6.86 -15.44 -18.59
C LEU A 24 7.67 -14.15 -18.34
N ALA A 25 8.91 -14.25 -17.86
CA ALA A 25 9.70 -13.10 -17.38
C ALA A 25 9.82 -11.96 -18.40
N ASP A 26 10.05 -12.29 -19.68
CA ASP A 26 10.17 -11.27 -20.73
C ASP A 26 8.83 -10.57 -21.01
N GLN A 27 7.72 -11.30 -20.96
CA GLN A 27 6.39 -10.71 -21.14
C GLN A 27 6.01 -9.84 -19.93
N LEU A 28 6.34 -10.26 -18.71
CA LEU A 28 6.11 -9.50 -17.50
C LEU A 28 6.95 -8.21 -17.51
N GLU A 29 8.22 -8.27 -17.89
CA GLU A 29 9.07 -7.10 -18.05
C GLU A 29 8.50 -6.12 -19.09
N GLN A 30 8.03 -6.63 -20.23
CA GLN A 30 7.40 -5.82 -21.26
C GLN A 30 6.16 -5.08 -20.73
N ILE A 31 5.28 -5.77 -19.98
CA ILE A 31 4.11 -5.15 -19.37
C ILE A 31 4.54 -4.10 -18.32
N SER A 32 5.52 -4.41 -17.48
CA SER A 32 6.07 -3.48 -16.50
C SER A 32 6.61 -2.21 -17.16
N HIS A 33 7.36 -2.35 -18.25
CA HIS A 33 7.87 -1.22 -19.02
C HIS A 33 6.77 -0.43 -19.72
N GLN A 34 5.72 -1.09 -20.22
CA GLN A 34 4.55 -0.41 -20.79
C GLN A 34 3.82 0.44 -19.74
N ILE A 35 3.60 -0.09 -18.55
CA ILE A 35 3.01 0.65 -17.42
C ILE A 35 3.92 1.82 -17.06
N HIS A 36 5.21 1.58 -16.88
CA HIS A 36 6.19 2.61 -16.55
C HIS A 36 6.23 3.76 -17.57
N ALA A 37 6.15 3.45 -18.86
CA ALA A 37 6.18 4.42 -19.95
C ALA A 37 4.86 5.18 -20.14
N ASN A 38 3.77 4.73 -19.52
CA ASN A 38 2.45 5.33 -19.58
C ASN A 38 1.90 5.56 -18.18
N PRO A 39 2.50 6.46 -17.37
CA PRO A 39 2.07 6.69 -16.00
C PRO A 39 0.65 7.26 -15.96
N GLU A 40 -0.24 6.59 -15.25
CA GLU A 40 -1.63 6.98 -15.04
C GLU A 40 -1.83 7.25 -13.54
N LEU A 41 -2.54 8.34 -13.22
CA LEU A 41 -2.76 8.76 -11.82
C LEU A 41 -3.96 8.02 -11.20
N CYS A 42 -4.12 8.20 -9.90
CA CYS A 42 -5.22 7.61 -9.11
C CYS A 42 -6.58 7.63 -9.83
N PHE A 43 -7.19 6.48 -9.98
CA PHE A 43 -8.47 6.19 -10.66
C PHE A 43 -8.50 6.44 -12.19
N GLU A 44 -7.37 6.78 -12.79
CA GLU A 44 -7.23 6.97 -14.25
C GLU A 44 -6.35 5.87 -14.89
N GLU A 45 -6.07 4.79 -14.17
CA GLU A 45 -5.15 3.70 -14.55
C GLU A 45 -5.79 2.73 -15.56
N HIS A 46 -6.42 3.27 -16.60
CA HIS A 46 -7.20 2.50 -17.58
C HIS A 46 -6.34 1.56 -18.42
N LYS A 47 -5.16 2.01 -18.86
CA LYS A 47 -4.24 1.19 -19.68
C LYS A 47 -3.59 0.11 -18.83
N ALA A 48 -3.04 0.47 -17.68
CA ALA A 48 -2.39 -0.47 -16.76
C ALA A 48 -3.35 -1.59 -16.36
N SER A 49 -4.55 -1.24 -15.89
CA SER A 49 -5.62 -2.18 -15.56
C SER A 49 -5.97 -3.11 -16.73
N ALA A 50 -6.13 -2.55 -17.94
CA ALA A 50 -6.47 -3.33 -19.12
C ALA A 50 -5.37 -4.34 -19.47
N TRP A 51 -4.10 -3.93 -19.54
CA TRP A 51 -2.98 -4.80 -19.88
C TRP A 51 -2.82 -5.97 -18.89
N LEU A 52 -2.91 -5.69 -17.59
CA LEU A 52 -2.80 -6.72 -16.54
C LEU A 52 -3.98 -7.71 -16.60
N ALA A 53 -5.20 -7.20 -16.72
CA ALA A 53 -6.41 -8.01 -16.80
C ALA A 53 -6.45 -8.86 -18.08
N ASP A 54 -6.06 -8.30 -19.23
CA ASP A 54 -5.96 -9.03 -20.51
C ASP A 54 -4.89 -10.12 -20.47
N PHE A 55 -3.75 -9.85 -19.82
CA PHE A 55 -2.72 -10.84 -19.65
C PHE A 55 -3.21 -12.02 -18.81
N LEU A 56 -3.85 -11.77 -17.66
CA LEU A 56 -4.42 -12.84 -16.81
C LEU A 56 -5.51 -13.64 -17.52
N ALA A 57 -6.38 -12.98 -18.31
CA ALA A 57 -7.38 -13.65 -19.12
C ALA A 57 -6.75 -14.60 -20.14
N LYS A 58 -5.67 -14.18 -20.81
CA LYS A 58 -4.91 -15.03 -21.76
C LYS A 58 -4.25 -16.23 -21.06
N GLN A 59 -3.93 -16.11 -19.77
CA GLN A 59 -3.40 -17.22 -18.96
C GLN A 59 -4.50 -18.12 -18.37
N GLY A 60 -5.78 -17.89 -18.70
CA GLY A 60 -6.91 -18.74 -18.31
C GLY A 60 -7.62 -18.34 -17.02
N ALA A 61 -7.34 -17.17 -16.44
CA ALA A 61 -8.09 -16.66 -15.32
C ALA A 61 -9.46 -16.10 -15.76
N ALA A 62 -10.49 -16.29 -14.93
CA ALA A 62 -11.78 -15.62 -15.11
C ALA A 62 -11.70 -14.18 -14.60
N VAL A 63 -11.80 -13.20 -15.51
CA VAL A 63 -11.57 -11.79 -15.20
C VAL A 63 -12.86 -10.99 -15.16
N GLU A 64 -13.07 -10.30 -14.03
CA GLU A 64 -14.12 -9.28 -13.83
C GLU A 64 -13.46 -7.91 -13.78
N ARG A 65 -13.98 -6.93 -14.53
CA ARG A 65 -13.48 -5.55 -14.58
C ARG A 65 -14.46 -4.60 -13.88
N GLY A 66 -13.97 -3.49 -13.39
CA GLY A 66 -14.80 -2.48 -12.71
C GLY A 66 -15.35 -2.98 -11.36
N VAL A 67 -14.66 -3.91 -10.71
CA VAL A 67 -15.12 -4.46 -9.44
C VAL A 67 -15.18 -3.38 -8.36
N GLY A 68 -16.14 -3.52 -7.44
CA GLY A 68 -16.35 -2.54 -6.39
C GLY A 68 -16.77 -1.16 -6.89
N GLY A 69 -17.25 -1.05 -8.14
CA GLY A 69 -17.63 0.23 -8.75
C GLY A 69 -16.45 1.11 -9.17
N LEU A 70 -15.23 0.60 -9.13
CA LEU A 70 -14.02 1.32 -9.58
C LEU A 70 -13.67 0.86 -11.01
N PRO A 71 -13.82 1.71 -12.04
CA PRO A 71 -13.62 1.33 -13.45
C PRO A 71 -12.24 0.74 -13.75
N THR A 72 -11.21 1.19 -13.02
CA THR A 72 -9.84 0.76 -13.18
C THR A 72 -9.45 -0.43 -12.29
N ALA A 73 -10.35 -0.93 -11.44
CA ALA A 73 -10.14 -2.15 -10.67
C ALA A 73 -10.55 -3.40 -11.44
N PHE A 74 -9.91 -4.53 -11.16
CA PHE A 74 -10.29 -5.83 -11.69
C PHE A 74 -10.10 -6.95 -10.65
N ARG A 75 -10.77 -8.09 -10.88
CA ARG A 75 -10.55 -9.33 -10.15
C ARG A 75 -10.39 -10.47 -11.13
N ALA A 76 -9.24 -11.13 -11.09
CA ALA A 76 -8.96 -12.34 -11.88
C ALA A 76 -8.99 -13.55 -10.97
N THR A 77 -9.93 -14.46 -11.19
CA THR A 77 -10.14 -15.66 -10.37
C THR A 77 -9.56 -16.88 -11.06
N ILE A 78 -8.71 -17.61 -10.34
CA ILE A 78 -8.13 -18.90 -10.74
C ILE A 78 -8.67 -19.93 -9.76
N THR A 79 -9.47 -20.88 -10.26
CA THR A 79 -10.17 -21.86 -9.43
C THR A 79 -9.45 -23.21 -9.47
N GLY A 80 -9.15 -23.74 -8.30
CA GLY A 80 -8.62 -25.09 -8.12
C GLY A 80 -9.72 -26.17 -8.15
N ARG A 81 -9.40 -27.36 -7.69
CA ARG A 81 -10.32 -28.50 -7.68
C ARG A 81 -11.09 -28.61 -6.35
N GLY A 82 -12.33 -28.15 -6.37
CA GLY A 82 -13.24 -28.26 -5.23
C GLY A 82 -13.18 -27.10 -4.22
N PRO A 83 -13.99 -27.17 -3.17
CA PRO A 83 -14.07 -26.12 -2.16
C PRO A 83 -12.78 -26.04 -1.35
N GLY A 84 -12.42 -24.82 -0.94
CA GLY A 84 -11.20 -24.55 -0.17
C GLY A 84 -11.02 -23.05 0.06
N PRO A 85 -9.87 -22.64 0.60
CA PRO A 85 -9.64 -21.23 0.91
C PRO A 85 -9.54 -20.34 -0.33
N THR A 86 -9.76 -19.06 -0.13
CA THR A 86 -9.55 -18.01 -1.11
C THR A 86 -8.37 -17.14 -0.70
N ILE A 87 -7.31 -17.12 -1.50
CA ILE A 87 -6.12 -16.31 -1.25
C ILE A 87 -6.08 -15.17 -2.27
N ALA A 88 -5.98 -13.93 -1.80
CA ALA A 88 -5.84 -12.77 -2.66
C ALA A 88 -4.37 -12.38 -2.86
N ILE A 89 -4.02 -12.05 -4.09
CA ILE A 89 -2.77 -11.38 -4.47
C ILE A 89 -3.18 -10.00 -4.99
N MET A 90 -2.80 -8.94 -4.28
CA MET A 90 -3.12 -7.58 -4.67
C MET A 90 -2.07 -7.03 -5.64
N ALA A 91 -2.50 -6.17 -6.54
CA ALA A 91 -1.66 -5.53 -7.55
C ALA A 91 -2.06 -4.05 -7.66
N GLU A 92 -1.15 -3.14 -7.36
CA GLU A 92 -1.34 -1.68 -7.51
C GLU A 92 -0.49 -1.16 -8.67
N TYR A 93 -0.99 -0.14 -9.37
CA TYR A 93 -0.41 0.31 -10.65
C TYR A 93 -0.56 1.81 -10.93
N ASP A 94 -1.04 2.60 -9.98
CA ASP A 94 -1.09 4.06 -10.09
C ASP A 94 0.31 4.69 -10.02
N ALA A 95 0.44 5.87 -10.62
CA ALA A 95 1.67 6.65 -10.67
C ALA A 95 1.57 7.92 -9.84
N LEU A 96 2.72 8.46 -9.47
CA LEU A 96 2.84 9.74 -8.78
C LEU A 96 2.82 10.93 -9.77
N PRO A 97 2.15 12.04 -9.43
CA PRO A 97 2.18 13.25 -10.25
C PRO A 97 3.61 13.73 -10.52
N ASN A 98 3.92 14.05 -11.78
CA ASN A 98 5.17 14.63 -12.25
C ASN A 98 6.44 13.75 -12.15
N ILE A 99 6.40 12.62 -11.45
CA ILE A 99 7.54 11.72 -11.26
C ILE A 99 7.28 10.26 -11.67
N GLY A 100 6.06 9.96 -12.17
CA GLY A 100 5.73 8.64 -12.72
C GLY A 100 5.77 7.53 -11.67
N HIS A 101 6.28 6.35 -12.06
CA HIS A 101 6.35 5.18 -11.19
C HIS A 101 7.51 5.23 -10.18
N ALA A 102 7.62 6.34 -9.44
CA ALA A 102 8.65 6.55 -8.42
C ALA A 102 8.39 5.77 -7.11
N CYS A 103 7.32 4.98 -7.05
CA CYS A 103 7.04 4.00 -6.01
C CYS A 103 7.21 2.54 -6.48
N GLY A 104 7.43 2.33 -7.80
CA GLY A 104 7.64 1.01 -8.37
C GLY A 104 6.36 0.19 -8.57
N HIS A 105 5.19 0.84 -8.66
CA HIS A 105 3.91 0.15 -8.84
C HIS A 105 3.83 -0.65 -10.15
N ASN A 106 4.57 -0.27 -11.19
CA ASN A 106 4.72 -1.11 -12.39
C ASN A 106 5.30 -2.50 -12.07
N VAL A 107 6.25 -2.58 -11.15
CA VAL A 107 6.86 -3.83 -10.68
C VAL A 107 5.91 -4.61 -9.77
N ILE A 108 5.22 -3.92 -8.85
CA ILE A 108 4.25 -4.50 -7.91
C ILE A 108 3.12 -5.18 -8.70
N ALA A 109 2.53 -4.44 -9.64
CA ALA A 109 1.45 -4.92 -10.49
C ALA A 109 1.84 -6.18 -11.25
N THR A 110 3.01 -6.15 -11.91
CA THR A 110 3.47 -7.26 -12.73
C THR A 110 3.94 -8.47 -11.92
N ALA A 111 4.49 -8.27 -10.72
CA ALA A 111 4.81 -9.38 -9.83
C ALA A 111 3.56 -10.13 -9.36
N GLY A 112 2.53 -9.40 -8.90
CA GLY A 112 1.25 -10.00 -8.49
C GLY A 112 0.54 -10.71 -9.65
N THR A 113 0.52 -10.09 -10.83
CA THR A 113 -0.06 -10.65 -12.05
C THR A 113 0.71 -11.89 -12.53
N GLY A 114 2.05 -11.85 -12.47
CA GLY A 114 2.92 -12.98 -12.81
C GLY A 114 2.72 -14.18 -11.89
N ALA A 115 2.55 -13.92 -10.59
CA ALA A 115 2.22 -14.97 -9.62
C ALA A 115 0.89 -15.65 -9.95
N GLY A 116 -0.16 -14.86 -10.23
CA GLY A 116 -1.46 -15.39 -10.63
C GLY A 116 -1.39 -16.22 -11.92
N ALA A 117 -0.69 -15.73 -12.93
CA ALA A 117 -0.50 -16.42 -14.21
C ALA A 117 0.22 -17.78 -14.03
N ALA A 118 1.27 -17.80 -13.19
CA ALA A 118 2.00 -19.03 -12.92
C ALA A 118 1.14 -20.06 -12.16
N ILE A 119 0.31 -19.60 -11.22
CA ILE A 119 -0.63 -20.47 -10.50
C ILE A 119 -1.71 -21.01 -11.44
N ALA A 120 -2.25 -20.19 -12.36
CA ALA A 120 -3.23 -20.62 -13.35
C ALA A 120 -2.70 -21.80 -14.16
N ALA A 121 -1.45 -21.71 -14.64
CA ALA A 121 -0.80 -22.81 -15.37
C ALA A 121 -0.59 -24.05 -14.50
N ALA A 122 -0.24 -23.89 -13.21
CA ALA A 122 0.00 -25.02 -12.30
C ALA A 122 -1.31 -25.73 -11.91
N LEU A 123 -2.38 -25.02 -11.61
CA LEU A 123 -3.65 -25.57 -11.16
C LEU A 123 -4.37 -26.42 -12.23
N THR A 124 -4.04 -26.24 -13.51
CA THR A 124 -4.57 -27.13 -14.58
C THR A 124 -4.14 -28.59 -14.38
N THR A 125 -2.99 -28.82 -13.76
CA THR A 125 -2.39 -30.14 -13.62
C THR A 125 -2.37 -30.67 -12.17
N LEU A 126 -2.59 -29.80 -11.18
CA LEU A 126 -2.47 -30.14 -9.77
C LEU A 126 -3.82 -29.96 -9.04
N PRO A 127 -4.21 -30.92 -8.17
CA PRO A 127 -5.54 -30.95 -7.57
C PRO A 127 -5.63 -30.16 -6.26
N PHE A 128 -5.17 -28.91 -6.20
CA PHE A 128 -5.33 -28.10 -5.00
C PHE A 128 -6.76 -27.57 -4.88
N PRO A 129 -7.34 -27.57 -3.66
CA PRO A 129 -8.67 -26.99 -3.40
C PRO A 129 -8.60 -25.47 -3.32
N GLY A 130 -9.76 -24.81 -3.39
CA GLY A 130 -9.87 -23.38 -3.20
C GLY A 130 -9.61 -22.54 -4.45
N ARG A 131 -9.25 -21.29 -4.27
CA ARG A 131 -9.05 -20.35 -5.38
C ARG A 131 -8.03 -19.27 -5.06
N ILE A 132 -7.43 -18.71 -6.11
CA ILE A 132 -6.62 -17.50 -6.05
C ILE A 132 -7.39 -16.37 -6.72
N GLN A 133 -7.35 -15.19 -6.12
CA GLN A 133 -7.85 -13.97 -6.72
C GLN A 133 -6.70 -12.97 -6.88
N VAL A 134 -6.36 -12.61 -8.11
CA VAL A 134 -5.51 -11.44 -8.36
C VAL A 134 -6.44 -10.23 -8.42
N ILE A 135 -6.26 -9.31 -7.49
CA ILE A 135 -7.11 -8.11 -7.36
C ILE A 135 -6.27 -6.89 -7.76
N GLY A 136 -6.65 -6.28 -8.88
CA GLY A 136 -6.10 -4.99 -9.31
C GLY A 136 -6.67 -3.89 -8.44
N THR A 137 -5.79 -3.23 -7.69
CA THR A 137 -6.15 -2.24 -6.67
C THR A 137 -5.61 -0.86 -7.07
N PRO A 138 -6.42 -0.02 -7.76
CA PRO A 138 -6.01 1.31 -8.20
C PRO A 138 -5.84 2.30 -7.03
N ALA A 139 -5.19 3.43 -7.29
CA ALA A 139 -5.22 4.64 -6.48
C ALA A 139 -4.68 4.48 -5.04
N GLU A 140 -3.53 3.82 -4.87
CA GLU A 140 -2.85 3.73 -3.56
C GLU A 140 -2.34 5.10 -3.10
N GLU A 141 -1.70 5.88 -3.98
CA GLU A 141 -0.97 7.12 -3.67
C GLU A 141 -1.87 8.28 -3.19
N GLY A 142 -3.15 8.22 -3.48
CA GLY A 142 -4.04 9.33 -3.10
C GLY A 142 -5.51 9.00 -2.96
N GLY A 143 -5.96 7.86 -3.43
CA GLY A 143 -7.37 7.52 -3.50
C GLY A 143 -7.84 6.48 -2.50
N ALA A 144 -6.91 5.77 -1.84
CA ALA A 144 -7.17 4.63 -0.95
C ALA A 144 -8.10 3.59 -1.60
N GLY A 145 -7.70 3.14 -2.80
CA GLY A 145 -8.51 2.24 -3.61
C GLY A 145 -8.84 0.93 -2.91
N LYS A 146 -7.90 0.37 -2.13
CA LYS A 146 -8.13 -0.86 -1.36
C LYS A 146 -9.22 -0.68 -0.31
N VAL A 147 -9.28 0.49 0.36
CA VAL A 147 -10.36 0.79 1.32
C VAL A 147 -11.71 0.80 0.62
N ARG A 148 -11.81 1.47 -0.53
CA ARG A 148 -13.05 1.52 -1.32
C ARG A 148 -13.49 0.13 -1.81
N LEU A 149 -12.52 -0.70 -2.24
CA LEU A 149 -12.79 -2.09 -2.63
C LEU A 149 -13.26 -2.94 -1.43
N MET A 150 -12.70 -2.72 -0.24
CA MET A 150 -13.17 -3.36 1.00
C MET A 150 -14.60 -2.97 1.32
N ASP A 151 -14.92 -1.67 1.30
CA ASP A 151 -16.26 -1.14 1.57
C ASP A 151 -17.30 -1.68 0.57
N ALA A 152 -16.88 -1.90 -0.69
CA ALA A 152 -17.68 -2.52 -1.73
C ALA A 152 -17.75 -4.06 -1.65
N GLY A 153 -17.13 -4.68 -0.65
CA GLY A 153 -17.18 -6.13 -0.41
C GLY A 153 -16.30 -6.97 -1.33
N VAL A 154 -15.34 -6.39 -2.06
CA VAL A 154 -14.47 -7.14 -3.00
C VAL A 154 -13.59 -8.16 -2.28
N PHE A 155 -13.22 -7.90 -1.04
CA PHE A 155 -12.45 -8.82 -0.19
C PHE A 155 -13.32 -9.79 0.64
N GLN A 156 -14.65 -9.77 0.47
CA GLN A 156 -15.52 -10.66 1.22
C GLN A 156 -15.28 -12.12 0.84
N GLY A 157 -15.05 -12.97 1.86
CA GLY A 157 -14.74 -14.39 1.67
C GLY A 157 -13.28 -14.68 1.27
N VAL A 158 -12.39 -13.68 1.31
CA VAL A 158 -10.94 -13.86 1.22
C VAL A 158 -10.41 -14.29 2.58
N ASP A 159 -9.59 -15.35 2.60
CA ASP A 159 -9.03 -15.95 3.81
C ASP A 159 -7.67 -15.37 4.21
N ALA A 160 -6.88 -14.92 3.22
CA ALA A 160 -5.60 -14.24 3.41
C ALA A 160 -5.27 -13.40 2.16
N ALA A 161 -4.52 -12.32 2.34
CA ALA A 161 -4.06 -11.45 1.25
C ALA A 161 -2.55 -11.23 1.28
N MET A 162 -1.97 -10.97 0.12
CA MET A 162 -0.55 -10.62 0.02
C MET A 162 -0.29 -9.70 -1.16
N MET A 163 0.71 -8.86 -1.00
CA MET A 163 1.26 -7.98 -2.02
C MET A 163 2.72 -7.76 -1.70
N ILE A 164 3.56 -7.52 -2.70
CA ILE A 164 4.93 -7.05 -2.48
C ILE A 164 5.00 -5.55 -2.70
N HIS A 165 6.08 -4.93 -2.25
CA HIS A 165 6.39 -3.54 -2.60
C HIS A 165 7.86 -3.39 -3.01
N GLY A 166 8.13 -2.59 -4.06
CA GLY A 166 9.49 -2.30 -4.52
C GLY A 166 10.24 -1.38 -3.55
N ARG A 167 11.52 -1.71 -3.23
CA ARG A 167 12.37 -0.90 -2.34
C ARG A 167 13.86 -1.06 -2.69
N CYS A 168 14.72 -0.36 -1.95
CA CYS A 168 16.17 -0.55 -2.01
C CYS A 168 16.68 -1.76 -1.23
N GLY A 169 15.81 -2.49 -0.54
CA GLY A 169 16.12 -3.71 0.22
C GLY A 169 15.00 -4.73 0.19
N THR A 170 15.31 -5.97 0.55
CA THR A 170 14.34 -7.07 0.68
C THR A 170 14.08 -7.37 2.14
N GLN A 171 12.87 -7.13 2.62
CA GLN A 171 12.44 -7.35 3.99
C GLN A 171 11.07 -8.03 4.02
N VAL A 172 10.99 -9.21 4.62
CA VAL A 172 9.79 -10.05 4.55
C VAL A 172 8.73 -9.69 5.58
N TRP A 173 9.13 -9.13 6.71
CA TRP A 173 8.23 -8.64 7.75
C TRP A 173 8.50 -7.18 8.03
N ARG A 174 7.49 -6.36 7.86
CA ARG A 174 7.65 -4.93 8.10
C ARG A 174 6.31 -4.28 8.44
N PRO A 175 6.20 -3.58 9.57
CA PRO A 175 5.04 -2.78 9.88
C PRO A 175 4.99 -1.50 9.03
N SER A 176 3.82 -0.87 8.94
CA SER A 176 3.66 0.49 8.46
C SER A 176 2.97 1.35 9.50
N LEU A 177 3.11 2.66 9.39
CA LEU A 177 2.38 3.59 10.25
C LEU A 177 0.98 3.86 9.66
N GLY A 178 -0.01 3.95 10.52
CA GLY A 178 -1.27 4.58 10.16
C GLY A 178 -1.07 6.08 9.90
N ILE A 179 -1.94 6.66 9.07
CA ILE A 179 -1.91 8.09 8.77
C ILE A 179 -3.31 8.69 8.74
N ILE A 180 -3.45 9.85 9.38
CA ILE A 180 -4.60 10.75 9.24
C ILE A 180 -4.09 12.05 8.60
N LYS A 181 -4.63 12.41 7.43
CA LYS A 181 -4.38 13.70 6.81
C LYS A 181 -5.39 14.71 7.36
N VAL A 182 -4.92 15.88 7.75
CA VAL A 182 -5.74 16.90 8.40
C VAL A 182 -5.51 18.24 7.74
N LYS A 183 -6.58 18.90 7.34
CA LYS A 183 -6.59 20.31 6.96
C LYS A 183 -7.07 21.13 8.15
N CYS A 184 -6.35 22.21 8.49
CA CYS A 184 -6.74 23.14 9.55
C CYS A 184 -6.79 24.53 8.99
N GLU A 185 -7.91 25.22 9.19
CA GLU A 185 -8.17 26.57 8.72
C GLU A 185 -8.58 27.46 9.88
N PHE A 186 -7.92 28.64 10.00
CA PHE A 186 -8.32 29.66 10.95
C PHE A 186 -8.96 30.85 10.21
N PHE A 187 -10.00 31.37 10.81
CA PHE A 187 -10.75 32.50 10.31
C PHE A 187 -10.75 33.62 11.36
N GLY A 188 -10.33 34.79 10.95
CA GLY A 188 -10.24 36.01 11.75
C GLY A 188 -11.00 37.15 11.11
N ARG A 189 -10.41 38.34 11.14
CA ARG A 189 -10.95 39.56 10.55
C ARG A 189 -9.82 40.46 10.04
N ALA A 190 -9.89 40.86 8.76
CA ALA A 190 -8.92 41.76 8.17
C ALA A 190 -8.97 43.15 8.78
N SER A 191 -7.82 43.82 8.83
CA SER A 191 -7.67 45.22 9.15
C SER A 191 -6.34 45.76 8.62
N HIS A 192 -6.22 47.06 8.48
CA HIS A 192 -4.94 47.66 8.13
C HIS A 192 -3.93 47.51 9.28
N ALA A 193 -2.84 46.82 9.01
CA ALA A 193 -1.91 46.36 10.07
C ALA A 193 -1.21 47.50 10.85
N SER A 194 -1.02 48.68 10.23
CA SER A 194 -0.42 49.84 10.92
C SER A 194 -1.43 50.87 11.43
N SER A 195 -2.59 51.02 10.72
CA SER A 195 -3.54 52.10 11.08
C SER A 195 -4.54 51.69 12.15
N TRP A 196 -5.09 50.49 12.06
CA TRP A 196 -6.12 49.98 12.99
C TRP A 196 -5.93 48.50 13.34
N PRO A 197 -4.73 48.05 13.78
CA PRO A 197 -4.48 46.63 14.07
C PRO A 197 -5.44 46.09 15.13
N TRP A 198 -5.87 46.88 16.10
CA TRP A 198 -6.80 46.44 17.15
C TRP A 198 -8.23 46.15 16.67
N ARG A 199 -8.57 46.46 15.42
CA ARG A 199 -9.85 46.13 14.79
C ARG A 199 -9.78 44.76 14.07
N GLY A 200 -8.57 44.25 13.84
CA GLY A 200 -8.34 42.94 13.21
C GLY A 200 -8.40 41.77 14.20
N VAL A 201 -8.57 40.62 13.66
CA VAL A 201 -8.35 39.31 14.35
C VAL A 201 -7.42 38.51 13.46
N ASN A 202 -6.21 38.23 13.95
CA ASN A 202 -5.13 37.73 13.10
C ASN A 202 -5.13 36.19 13.04
N ALA A 203 -5.61 35.65 11.93
CA ALA A 203 -5.63 34.17 11.70
C ALA A 203 -4.21 33.58 11.59
N LEU A 204 -3.19 34.35 11.17
CA LEU A 204 -1.81 33.88 11.13
C LEU A 204 -1.23 33.66 12.52
N ASN A 205 -1.59 34.49 13.50
CA ASN A 205 -1.18 34.30 14.89
C ASN A 205 -1.75 33.00 15.45
N ALA A 206 -3.01 32.64 15.13
CA ALA A 206 -3.59 31.36 15.51
C ALA A 206 -2.84 30.19 14.87
N MET A 207 -2.49 30.30 13.59
CA MET A 207 -1.72 29.27 12.87
C MET A 207 -0.33 29.07 13.50
N ILE A 208 0.39 30.15 13.81
CA ILE A 208 1.70 30.10 14.47
C ILE A 208 1.57 29.44 15.84
N GLN A 209 0.55 29.80 16.65
CA GLN A 209 0.32 29.18 17.96
C GLN A 209 -0.02 27.70 17.85
N LEU A 210 -0.74 27.28 16.82
CA LEU A 210 -0.96 25.86 16.55
C LEU A 210 0.37 25.12 16.37
N PHE A 211 1.27 25.62 15.49
CA PHE A 211 2.58 24.99 15.27
C PHE A 211 3.40 24.92 16.55
N VAL A 212 3.46 26.01 17.34
CA VAL A 212 4.16 26.04 18.64
C VAL A 212 3.54 25.03 19.63
N SER A 213 2.22 24.94 19.68
CA SER A 213 1.52 23.98 20.57
C SER A 213 1.81 22.53 20.18
N LEU A 214 1.84 22.23 18.87
CA LEU A 214 2.20 20.92 18.36
C LEU A 214 3.66 20.58 18.66
N ASP A 215 4.59 21.54 18.53
CA ASP A 215 5.99 21.35 18.88
C ASP A 215 6.17 21.10 20.38
N ALA A 216 5.49 21.84 21.24
CA ALA A 216 5.48 21.61 22.68
C ALA A 216 4.91 20.22 23.04
N MET A 217 3.94 19.71 22.29
CA MET A 217 3.35 18.37 22.49
C MET A 217 4.31 17.24 22.12
N ARG A 218 5.26 17.45 21.19
CA ARG A 218 6.13 16.36 20.66
C ARG A 218 6.88 15.61 21.73
N GLN A 219 7.34 16.29 22.78
CA GLN A 219 8.06 15.68 23.91
C GLN A 219 7.24 14.57 24.61
N GLN A 220 5.93 14.66 24.59
CA GLN A 220 5.01 13.72 25.23
C GLN A 220 4.35 12.74 24.26
N LEU A 221 4.82 12.69 23.01
CA LEU A 221 4.40 11.68 22.05
C LEU A 221 5.27 10.42 22.17
N ARG A 222 4.73 9.28 21.74
CA ARG A 222 5.53 8.06 21.60
C ARG A 222 6.63 8.28 20.56
N PRO A 223 7.82 7.66 20.71
CA PRO A 223 8.94 7.85 19.78
C PRO A 223 8.63 7.47 18.33
N ASP A 224 7.69 6.54 18.14
CA ASP A 224 7.23 6.03 16.86
C ASP A 224 6.08 6.83 16.23
N ALA A 225 5.59 7.88 16.90
CA ALA A 225 4.59 8.80 16.33
C ALA A 225 5.25 9.96 15.57
N ARG A 226 4.53 10.48 14.57
CA ARG A 226 4.95 11.65 13.80
C ARG A 226 3.78 12.61 13.61
N VAL A 227 4.04 13.89 13.81
CA VAL A 227 3.13 15.00 13.49
C VAL A 227 3.93 16.00 12.67
N HIS A 228 3.59 16.16 11.39
CA HIS A 228 4.29 17.08 10.51
C HIS A 228 3.31 17.71 9.53
N GLY A 229 3.61 18.95 9.07
CA GLY A 229 2.72 19.69 8.19
C GLY A 229 3.35 20.98 7.71
N ILE A 230 2.61 21.67 6.85
CA ILE A 230 2.98 22.93 6.25
C ILE A 230 1.83 23.95 6.34
N ILE A 231 2.17 25.23 6.31
CA ILE A 231 1.21 26.31 6.08
C ILE A 231 1.00 26.41 4.57
N THR A 232 -0.23 26.20 4.08
CA THR A 232 -0.60 26.31 2.67
C THR A 232 -1.09 27.69 2.29
N LYS A 233 -1.62 28.45 3.27
CA LYS A 233 -1.99 29.86 3.15
C LYS A 233 -1.68 30.61 4.45
N GLY A 234 -0.82 31.66 4.37
CA GLY A 234 -0.38 32.46 5.52
C GLY A 234 -0.93 33.90 5.55
N GLY A 235 -1.74 34.29 4.57
CA GLY A 235 -2.24 35.65 4.36
C GLY A 235 -1.96 36.14 2.94
N ASP A 236 -2.31 37.39 2.64
CA ASP A 236 -2.21 37.93 1.29
C ASP A 236 -1.11 39.02 1.16
N GLN A 237 -1.02 39.97 2.11
CA GLN A 237 -0.01 41.03 2.14
C GLN A 237 0.39 41.39 3.57
N ALA A 238 1.62 41.86 3.75
CA ALA A 238 2.18 42.16 5.07
C ALA A 238 1.50 43.33 5.79
N ASN A 239 0.86 44.25 5.06
CA ASN A 239 0.13 45.42 5.60
C ASN A 239 -1.36 45.14 5.88
N ILE A 240 -1.81 43.88 5.72
CA ILE A 240 -3.18 43.46 6.01
C ILE A 240 -3.12 42.39 7.10
N ILE A 241 -3.88 42.54 8.19
CA ILE A 241 -4.07 41.50 9.19
C ILE A 241 -4.75 40.31 8.48
N PRO A 242 -4.13 39.11 8.45
CA PRO A 242 -4.71 37.95 7.77
C PRO A 242 -6.04 37.51 8.40
N GLU A 243 -7.09 37.45 7.58
CA GLU A 243 -8.42 36.99 8.01
C GLU A 243 -8.63 35.49 7.77
N HIS A 244 -7.77 34.85 6.97
CA HIS A 244 -7.83 33.39 6.69
C HIS A 244 -6.44 32.85 6.54
N THR A 245 -6.18 31.71 7.22
CA THR A 245 -4.98 30.89 7.03
C THR A 245 -5.36 29.44 6.92
N ALA A 246 -4.54 28.64 6.22
CA ALA A 246 -4.75 27.20 6.04
C ALA A 246 -3.43 26.44 6.18
N SER A 247 -3.54 25.20 6.64
CA SER A 247 -2.42 24.26 6.77
C SER A 247 -2.87 22.84 6.45
N GLU A 248 -1.90 22.01 6.06
CA GLU A 248 -2.07 20.55 5.94
C GLU A 248 -1.10 19.85 6.86
N PHE A 249 -1.60 18.84 7.57
CA PHE A 249 -0.84 18.03 8.50
C PHE A 249 -1.06 16.55 8.27
N TYR A 250 -0.02 15.75 8.55
CA TYR A 250 -0.08 14.30 8.60
C TYR A 250 0.22 13.85 10.02
N LEU A 251 -0.71 13.09 10.59
CA LEU A 251 -0.61 12.47 11.91
C LEU A 251 -0.37 10.99 11.71
N ARG A 252 0.79 10.49 12.15
CA ARG A 252 1.19 9.09 11.93
C ARG A 252 1.46 8.40 13.26
N ALA A 253 0.97 7.15 13.39
CA ALA A 253 1.18 6.31 14.56
C ALA A 253 1.16 4.82 14.22
N PRO A 254 1.75 3.96 15.08
CA PRO A 254 1.80 2.50 14.85
C PRO A 254 0.47 1.80 15.11
N THR A 255 -0.50 2.45 15.77
CA THR A 255 -1.82 1.88 16.03
C THR A 255 -2.94 2.85 15.64
N LYS A 256 -4.06 2.29 15.21
CA LYS A 256 -5.27 3.04 14.84
C LYS A 256 -5.79 3.92 15.99
N ASP A 257 -5.79 3.39 17.19
CA ASP A 257 -6.26 4.14 18.36
C ASP A 257 -5.35 5.31 18.70
N TYR A 258 -4.03 5.14 18.52
CA TYR A 258 -3.10 6.22 18.75
C TYR A 258 -3.15 7.28 17.64
N CYS A 259 -3.44 6.91 16.39
CA CYS A 259 -3.75 7.89 15.34
C CYS A 259 -4.96 8.75 15.72
N ARG A 260 -6.04 8.14 16.23
CA ARG A 260 -7.23 8.86 16.70
C ARG A 260 -6.93 9.74 17.93
N GLU A 261 -6.07 9.28 18.84
CA GLU A 261 -5.61 10.10 19.97
C GLU A 261 -4.83 11.33 19.48
N LEU A 262 -3.92 11.17 18.52
CA LEU A 262 -3.21 12.30 17.90
C LEU A 262 -4.16 13.30 17.27
N LEU A 263 -5.21 12.85 16.60
CA LEU A 263 -6.22 13.75 16.03
C LEU A 263 -6.93 14.55 17.13
N ARG A 264 -7.38 13.91 18.19
CA ARG A 264 -8.03 14.62 19.32
C ARG A 264 -7.09 15.66 19.98
N ARG A 265 -5.80 15.34 20.12
CA ARG A 265 -4.80 16.28 20.65
C ARG A 265 -4.57 17.45 19.68
N PHE A 266 -4.53 17.17 18.37
CA PHE A 266 -4.42 18.20 17.34
C PHE A 266 -5.62 19.16 17.36
N GLU A 267 -6.84 18.61 17.42
CA GLU A 267 -8.07 19.40 17.51
C GLU A 267 -8.10 20.29 18.75
N ALA A 268 -7.67 19.76 19.90
CA ALA A 268 -7.57 20.52 21.15
C ALA A 268 -6.55 21.68 21.05
N ALA A 269 -5.39 21.43 20.43
CA ALA A 269 -4.38 22.47 20.19
C ALA A 269 -4.90 23.56 19.24
N ALA A 270 -5.61 23.17 18.17
CA ALA A 270 -6.22 24.11 17.22
C ALA A 270 -7.32 24.97 17.89
N ALA A 271 -8.17 24.35 18.69
CA ALA A 271 -9.19 25.08 19.47
C ALA A 271 -8.58 26.04 20.49
N GLY A 272 -7.50 25.63 21.18
CA GLY A 272 -6.74 26.49 22.09
C GLY A 272 -6.14 27.71 21.38
N ALA A 273 -5.51 27.52 20.23
CA ALA A 273 -4.96 28.60 19.42
C ALA A 273 -6.05 29.58 18.92
N ALA A 274 -7.19 29.07 18.49
CA ALA A 274 -8.34 29.87 18.10
C ALA A 274 -8.86 30.72 19.25
N THR A 275 -9.05 30.13 20.43
CA THR A 275 -9.51 30.82 21.66
C THR A 275 -8.55 31.92 22.06
N ALA A 276 -7.24 31.65 22.08
CA ALA A 276 -6.21 32.60 22.49
C ALA A 276 -6.12 33.84 21.58
N THR A 277 -6.50 33.70 20.31
CA THR A 277 -6.39 34.73 19.29
C THR A 277 -7.72 35.40 18.92
N GLY A 278 -8.84 34.88 19.43
CA GLY A 278 -10.19 35.33 19.07
C GLY A 278 -10.63 34.86 17.67
N CYS A 279 -9.94 33.93 17.04
CA CYS A 279 -10.29 33.32 15.76
C CYS A 279 -11.34 32.22 15.93
N THR A 280 -11.97 31.83 14.81
CA THR A 280 -12.65 30.56 14.69
C THR A 280 -11.75 29.55 13.95
N VAL A 281 -11.96 28.26 14.18
CA VAL A 281 -11.16 27.20 13.57
C VAL A 281 -12.06 26.15 12.93
N LYS A 282 -11.61 25.61 11.80
CA LYS A 282 -12.18 24.43 11.15
C LYS A 282 -11.08 23.40 10.96
N VAL A 283 -11.23 22.25 11.60
CA VAL A 283 -10.38 21.07 11.40
C VAL A 283 -11.15 20.08 10.56
N THR A 284 -10.54 19.61 9.47
CA THR A 284 -11.12 18.62 8.57
C THR A 284 -10.13 17.49 8.42
N ALA A 285 -10.42 16.32 8.99
CA ALA A 285 -9.67 15.11 8.73
C ALA A 285 -10.19 14.42 7.47
N ASP A 286 -9.31 13.75 6.73
CA ASP A 286 -9.73 12.93 5.60
C ASP A 286 -10.72 11.86 6.07
N ALA A 287 -11.74 11.60 5.24
CA ALA A 287 -12.75 10.57 5.52
C ALA A 287 -12.14 9.16 5.55
N ILE A 288 -11.10 8.93 4.77
CA ILE A 288 -10.40 7.66 4.69
C ILE A 288 -9.07 7.77 5.45
N ILE A 289 -8.94 6.95 6.48
CA ILE A 289 -7.73 6.81 7.28
C ILE A 289 -6.99 5.59 6.77
N HIS A 290 -5.70 5.73 6.43
CA HIS A 290 -4.86 4.56 6.20
C HIS A 290 -4.50 3.96 7.56
N ASP A 291 -4.97 2.75 7.80
CA ASP A 291 -4.66 2.02 9.04
C ASP A 291 -3.21 1.49 8.99
N PRO A 292 -2.55 1.29 10.14
CA PRO A 292 -1.22 0.69 10.16
C PRO A 292 -1.27 -0.76 9.68
N LEU A 293 -0.23 -1.20 8.99
CA LEU A 293 -0.11 -2.59 8.54
C LEU A 293 0.11 -3.52 9.74
N LYS A 294 -0.80 -4.47 9.91
CA LYS A 294 -0.70 -5.60 10.83
C LYS A 294 -0.11 -6.78 10.08
N ALA A 295 1.23 -6.82 9.97
CA ALA A 295 1.94 -7.85 9.23
C ALA A 295 1.79 -9.22 9.91
N ASN A 296 1.46 -10.27 9.13
CA ASN A 296 1.31 -11.63 9.62
C ASN A 296 2.63 -12.39 9.54
N SER A 297 3.21 -12.73 10.71
CA SER A 297 4.53 -13.37 10.81
C SER A 297 4.52 -14.79 10.22
N ALA A 298 3.45 -15.56 10.43
CA ALA A 298 3.35 -16.92 9.88
C ALA A 298 3.41 -16.92 8.35
N MET A 299 2.73 -15.95 7.70
CA MET A 299 2.80 -15.80 6.25
C MET A 299 4.14 -15.23 5.79
N ALA A 300 4.75 -14.30 6.54
CA ALA A 300 6.07 -13.76 6.24
C ALA A 300 7.17 -14.83 6.27
N GLU A 301 7.11 -15.78 7.24
CA GLU A 301 8.00 -16.94 7.29
C GLU A 301 7.88 -17.84 6.06
N LEU A 302 6.64 -18.08 5.56
CA LEU A 302 6.42 -18.82 4.32
C LEU A 302 7.06 -18.11 3.13
N PHE A 303 6.84 -16.82 3.02
CA PHE A 303 7.41 -16.00 1.95
C PHE A 303 8.95 -15.99 1.98
N ALA A 304 9.54 -15.85 3.18
CA ALA A 304 11.00 -15.93 3.37
C ALA A 304 11.58 -17.27 2.90
N ARG A 305 10.98 -18.39 3.32
CA ARG A 305 11.41 -19.73 2.87
C ARG A 305 11.32 -19.90 1.35
N ASN A 306 10.31 -19.29 0.73
CA ASN A 306 10.16 -19.32 -0.72
C ASN A 306 11.18 -18.44 -1.45
N LEU A 307 11.63 -17.32 -0.86
CA LEU A 307 12.77 -16.55 -1.35
C LEU A 307 14.08 -17.33 -1.22
N GLU A 308 14.31 -17.97 -0.07
CA GLU A 308 15.48 -18.81 0.16
C GLU A 308 15.56 -19.97 -0.85
N ARG A 309 14.43 -20.63 -1.13
CA ARG A 309 14.33 -21.70 -2.14
C ARG A 309 14.84 -21.28 -3.52
N ILE A 310 14.64 -20.03 -3.90
CA ILE A 310 15.10 -19.49 -5.19
C ILE A 310 16.43 -18.73 -5.07
N ALA A 311 17.12 -18.87 -3.93
CA ALA A 311 18.38 -18.20 -3.60
C ALA A 311 18.33 -16.66 -3.76
N PHE A 312 17.17 -16.05 -3.48
CA PHE A 312 17.03 -14.60 -3.49
C PHE A 312 17.30 -14.03 -2.08
N PRO A 313 18.21 -13.05 -1.94
CA PRO A 313 18.65 -12.60 -0.63
C PRO A 313 17.55 -11.82 0.11
N VAL A 314 17.48 -12.03 1.42
CA VAL A 314 16.69 -11.22 2.36
C VAL A 314 17.67 -10.42 3.20
N ASP A 315 17.48 -9.10 3.24
CA ASP A 315 18.33 -8.21 4.01
C ASP A 315 17.98 -8.30 5.51
N PRO A 316 18.96 -8.20 6.41
CA PRO A 316 18.68 -8.11 7.83
C PRO A 316 17.86 -6.86 8.15
N ASP A 317 16.99 -6.94 9.16
CA ASP A 317 16.34 -5.76 9.69
C ASP A 317 17.36 -4.96 10.51
N ASP A 318 17.76 -3.82 10.01
CA ASP A 318 18.71 -2.91 10.67
C ASP A 318 18.02 -1.94 11.65
N GLY A 319 16.68 -1.95 11.68
CA GLY A 319 15.89 -1.06 12.54
C GLY A 319 15.93 0.43 12.14
N GLU A 320 16.73 0.81 11.14
CA GLU A 320 16.94 2.22 10.76
C GLU A 320 15.95 2.72 9.73
N ALA A 321 15.35 1.85 8.97
CA ALA A 321 14.47 2.24 7.88
C ALA A 321 13.12 2.76 8.38
N GLY A 322 12.82 4.01 8.05
CA GLY A 322 11.53 4.65 8.35
C GLY A 322 10.34 3.91 7.74
N TYR A 323 9.21 3.95 8.41
CA TYR A 323 7.97 3.31 7.97
C TYR A 323 7.10 4.30 7.21
N GLY A 324 6.64 3.90 6.01
CA GLY A 324 5.61 4.60 5.25
C GLY A 324 4.20 4.25 5.75
N SER A 325 3.21 4.69 4.99
CA SER A 325 1.80 4.29 5.17
C SER A 325 1.28 3.79 3.82
N THR A 326 0.37 2.84 3.85
CA THR A 326 -0.27 2.26 2.66
C THR A 326 -1.70 1.85 2.99
N ASP A 327 -2.60 1.87 2.03
CA ASP A 327 -3.97 1.36 2.18
C ASP A 327 -4.03 -0.18 2.27
N CYS A 328 -2.91 -0.88 2.00
CA CYS A 328 -2.73 -2.30 2.33
C CYS A 328 -2.85 -2.53 3.86
N GLY A 329 -2.50 -1.52 4.67
CA GLY A 329 -2.74 -1.52 6.11
C GLY A 329 -4.19 -1.80 6.45
N ASN A 330 -5.15 -1.17 5.77
CA ASN A 330 -6.58 -1.38 6.00
C ASN A 330 -7.00 -2.83 5.71
N VAL A 331 -6.49 -3.44 4.64
CA VAL A 331 -6.73 -4.86 4.34
C VAL A 331 -6.21 -5.74 5.47
N SER A 332 -5.01 -5.43 5.99
CA SER A 332 -4.37 -6.18 7.08
C SER A 332 -5.11 -6.09 8.44
N GLN A 333 -5.98 -5.10 8.62
CA GLN A 333 -6.85 -5.02 9.80
C GLN A 333 -8.08 -5.92 9.69
N ALA A 334 -8.42 -6.39 8.49
CA ALA A 334 -9.60 -7.21 8.23
C ALA A 334 -9.29 -8.70 8.05
N LEU A 335 -8.08 -9.04 7.56
CA LEU A 335 -7.67 -10.43 7.29
C LEU A 335 -6.14 -10.60 7.36
N PRO A 336 -5.64 -11.84 7.57
CA PRO A 336 -4.21 -12.12 7.56
C PRO A 336 -3.55 -11.60 6.29
N THR A 337 -2.54 -10.73 6.43
CA THR A 337 -1.95 -10.03 5.28
C THR A 337 -0.44 -9.89 5.44
N ILE A 338 0.31 -10.00 4.33
CA ILE A 338 1.72 -9.62 4.24
C ILE A 338 1.93 -8.60 3.12
N HIS A 339 2.94 -7.75 3.33
CA HIS A 339 3.38 -6.72 2.40
C HIS A 339 4.91 -6.62 2.41
N PRO A 340 5.64 -7.70 2.02
CA PRO A 340 7.09 -7.71 2.03
C PRO A 340 7.68 -6.72 1.03
N TYR A 341 8.86 -6.22 1.35
CA TYR A 341 9.66 -5.40 0.45
C TYR A 341 10.62 -6.24 -0.37
N ILE A 342 10.76 -5.90 -1.65
CA ILE A 342 11.66 -6.54 -2.60
C ILE A 342 12.59 -5.50 -3.19
N ARG A 343 13.88 -5.82 -3.23
CA ARG A 343 14.91 -4.97 -3.81
C ARG A 343 14.70 -4.77 -5.31
N ILE A 344 14.49 -3.51 -5.72
CA ILE A 344 14.39 -3.08 -7.12
C ILE A 344 15.32 -1.90 -7.45
N SER A 345 16.02 -1.37 -6.44
CA SER A 345 17.01 -0.30 -6.58
C SER A 345 18.20 -0.53 -5.65
N PRO A 346 19.35 0.11 -5.87
CA PRO A 346 20.47 0.09 -4.94
C PRO A 346 20.12 0.70 -3.58
N ASP A 347 20.98 0.41 -2.58
CA ASP A 347 20.87 1.03 -1.27
C ASP A 347 20.97 2.55 -1.36
N GLY A 348 20.21 3.24 -0.50
CA GLY A 348 20.21 4.69 -0.39
C GLY A 348 19.37 5.43 -1.44
N VAL A 349 18.80 4.75 -2.44
CA VAL A 349 17.88 5.38 -3.40
C VAL A 349 16.52 5.58 -2.73
N PRO A 350 16.09 6.84 -2.50
CA PRO A 350 14.83 7.10 -1.81
C PRO A 350 13.63 6.82 -2.72
N GLY A 351 12.60 6.17 -2.21
CA GLY A 351 11.29 6.11 -2.86
C GLY A 351 10.74 7.52 -3.10
N HIS A 352 9.78 7.67 -4.03
CA HIS A 352 9.20 8.95 -4.45
C HIS A 352 10.22 9.93 -5.03
N SER A 353 11.30 9.41 -5.64
CA SER A 353 12.31 10.21 -6.36
C SER A 353 12.34 9.85 -7.84
N ARG A 354 12.79 10.78 -8.68
CA ARG A 354 13.02 10.51 -10.11
C ARG A 354 14.05 9.40 -10.32
N GLU A 355 15.05 9.32 -9.44
CA GLU A 355 16.04 8.26 -9.46
C GLU A 355 15.41 6.89 -9.22
N PHE A 356 14.52 6.76 -8.25
CA PHE A 356 13.81 5.51 -8.01
C PHE A 356 12.93 5.10 -9.20
N ALA A 357 12.27 6.07 -9.86
CA ALA A 357 11.50 5.81 -11.07
C ALA A 357 12.39 5.23 -12.19
N GLU A 358 13.62 5.71 -12.36
CA GLU A 358 14.57 5.13 -13.32
C GLU A 358 14.96 3.69 -12.94
N TRP A 359 15.16 3.41 -11.65
CA TRP A 359 15.44 2.06 -11.18
C TRP A 359 14.25 1.11 -11.37
N ALA A 360 13.01 1.58 -11.30
CA ALA A 360 11.80 0.75 -11.47
C ALA A 360 11.65 0.10 -12.87
N LYS A 361 12.49 0.46 -13.84
CA LYS A 361 12.59 -0.17 -15.18
C LYS A 361 13.95 -0.83 -15.45
N SER A 362 14.77 -1.00 -14.42
CA SER A 362 16.14 -1.52 -14.54
C SER A 362 16.19 -3.05 -14.54
N PRO A 363 17.31 -3.66 -14.95
CA PRO A 363 17.51 -5.10 -14.79
C PRO A 363 17.40 -5.58 -13.34
N LEU A 364 17.74 -4.74 -12.36
CA LEU A 364 17.58 -5.05 -10.94
C LEU A 364 16.09 -5.14 -10.57
N ALA A 365 15.27 -4.22 -11.08
CA ALA A 365 13.81 -4.29 -10.90
C ALA A 365 13.21 -5.53 -11.55
N ARG A 366 13.68 -5.92 -12.75
CA ARG A 366 13.29 -7.21 -13.36
C ARG A 366 13.61 -8.39 -12.45
N THR A 367 14.83 -8.43 -11.90
CA THR A 367 15.24 -9.52 -11.00
C THR A 367 14.35 -9.58 -9.76
N GLY A 368 14.07 -8.44 -9.13
CA GLY A 368 13.15 -8.34 -7.99
C GLY A 368 11.72 -8.74 -8.33
N MET A 369 11.20 -8.29 -9.47
CA MET A 369 9.87 -8.63 -9.99
C MET A 369 9.68 -10.15 -10.15
N VAL A 370 10.64 -10.79 -10.81
CA VAL A 370 10.60 -12.24 -11.05
C VAL A 370 10.68 -13.02 -9.74
N ALA A 371 11.59 -12.64 -8.84
CA ALA A 371 11.71 -13.27 -7.53
C ALA A 371 10.42 -13.11 -6.69
N ALA A 372 9.85 -11.91 -6.69
CA ALA A 372 8.59 -11.62 -6.02
C ALA A 372 7.42 -12.43 -6.57
N ALA A 373 7.28 -12.53 -7.89
CA ALA A 373 6.23 -13.32 -8.53
C ALA A 373 6.34 -14.80 -8.15
N LYS A 374 7.55 -15.37 -8.13
CA LYS A 374 7.81 -16.75 -7.69
C LYS A 374 7.44 -16.93 -6.22
N ALA A 375 7.92 -16.07 -5.34
CA ALA A 375 7.68 -16.18 -3.91
C ALA A 375 6.19 -16.02 -3.56
N LEU A 376 5.48 -15.06 -4.18
CA LEU A 376 4.02 -14.91 -4.04
C LEU A 376 3.28 -16.17 -4.50
N ALA A 377 3.62 -16.72 -5.66
CA ALA A 377 2.97 -17.91 -6.20
C ALA A 377 3.19 -19.12 -5.29
N MET A 378 4.41 -19.35 -4.82
CA MET A 378 4.73 -20.46 -3.92
C MET A 378 4.05 -20.30 -2.55
N THR A 379 4.01 -19.08 -2.01
CA THR A 379 3.33 -18.82 -0.73
C THR A 379 1.82 -19.01 -0.84
N ALA A 380 1.23 -18.64 -1.98
CA ALA A 380 -0.19 -18.94 -2.23
C ALA A 380 -0.47 -20.45 -2.26
N LEU A 381 0.43 -21.23 -2.87
CA LEU A 381 0.31 -22.68 -2.87
C LEU A 381 0.47 -23.30 -1.48
N ASP A 382 1.39 -22.77 -0.64
CA ASP A 382 1.50 -23.18 0.76
C ASP A 382 0.18 -23.01 1.52
N LEU A 383 -0.45 -21.84 1.36
CA LEU A 383 -1.72 -21.54 2.04
C LEU A 383 -2.90 -22.34 1.50
N LEU A 384 -2.88 -22.75 0.21
CA LEU A 384 -3.92 -23.60 -0.37
C LEU A 384 -3.76 -25.08 -0.02
N ALA A 385 -2.51 -25.57 -0.02
CA ALA A 385 -2.21 -26.99 0.09
C ALA A 385 -2.04 -27.48 1.54
N GLU A 386 -1.61 -26.60 2.44
CA GLU A 386 -1.33 -26.90 3.83
C GLU A 386 -2.29 -26.16 4.78
N PRO A 387 -3.45 -26.77 5.14
CA PRO A 387 -4.46 -26.12 5.99
C PRO A 387 -3.91 -25.58 7.32
N ASP A 388 -2.87 -26.20 7.86
CA ASP A 388 -2.22 -25.78 9.10
C ASP A 388 -1.51 -24.43 8.95
N GLN A 389 -0.95 -24.12 7.80
CA GLN A 389 -0.30 -22.81 7.57
C GLN A 389 -1.35 -21.68 7.57
N LEU A 390 -2.45 -21.87 6.87
CA LEU A 390 -3.53 -20.90 6.87
C LEU A 390 -4.17 -20.78 8.27
N ARG A 391 -4.32 -21.89 8.99
CA ARG A 391 -4.81 -21.88 10.38
C ARG A 391 -3.89 -21.06 11.28
N ARG A 392 -2.56 -21.27 11.21
CA ARG A 392 -1.57 -20.48 11.97
C ARG A 392 -1.68 -18.98 11.66
N ALA A 393 -1.80 -18.62 10.37
CA ALA A 393 -1.97 -17.24 9.96
C ALA A 393 -3.24 -16.61 10.55
N LYS A 394 -4.37 -17.33 10.53
CA LYS A 394 -5.64 -16.89 11.11
C LYS A 394 -5.59 -16.78 12.64
N GLU A 395 -4.96 -17.75 13.32
CA GLU A 395 -4.80 -17.71 14.78
C GLU A 395 -3.93 -16.54 15.24
N GLU A 396 -2.84 -16.25 14.53
CA GLU A 396 -2.02 -15.07 14.80
C GLU A 396 -2.82 -13.78 14.58
N PHE A 397 -3.53 -13.68 13.46
CA PHE A 397 -4.37 -12.53 13.16
C PHE A 397 -5.43 -12.28 14.24
N ALA A 398 -6.04 -13.32 14.79
CA ALA A 398 -7.07 -13.22 15.83
C ALA A 398 -6.52 -12.78 17.20
N LYS A 399 -5.22 -12.97 17.47
CA LYS A 399 -4.60 -12.60 18.75
C LYS A 399 -4.22 -11.11 18.84
N GLY A 400 -4.22 -10.40 17.76
CA GLY A 400 -3.87 -8.99 17.69
C GLY A 400 -2.62 -8.73 16.90
#